data_ef329f4f44db27127cb1274debe339c0
#
_entry.id   ef329f4f44db27127cb1274debe339c0
#
_cell.length_a   1.000
_cell.length_b   1.000
_cell.length_c   1.000
_cell.angle_alpha   90.00
_cell.angle_beta   90.00
_cell.angle_gamma   90.00
#
_symmetry.space_group_name_H-M   'P 1'
#
loop_
_entity.id
_entity.type
_entity.pdbx_description
1 polymer ?
#
loop_
_entity_poly.entity_id
_entity_poly.type
_entity_poly.pdbx_seq_one_letter_code
_entity_poly.pdbx_strand_id
1 'polypeptide(L)'
;MRARPTLFIAPLFPLLIVGTSVDRPVQTVSQPSDVTLTVVVTGASTEGGTIGASLYSTADGFPGQVAKAAQTSARPRTAPVDSFVFRGLAPGPYAVSVYHDLNGNGKLDTNLFGVPKEPWGTSAKVRPRLRAPRFEEGTLNVTASTRVEIRVER
;
A
#
# COMPACT_ATOMS: atom_id res chain seq x y z
N MET A 1 -42.86 -79.84 42.06
CA MET A 1 -42.12 -78.68 42.64
C MET A 1 -41.75 -77.80 41.47
N ARG A 2 -42.42 -76.66 41.29
CA ARG A 2 -42.19 -75.74 40.17
C ARG A 2 -41.45 -74.51 40.72
N ALA A 3 -40.20 -74.30 40.29
CA ALA A 3 -39.43 -73.10 40.63
C ALA A 3 -39.91 -71.91 39.77
N ARG A 4 -40.19 -70.80 40.41
CA ARG A 4 -40.55 -69.53 39.77
C ARG A 4 -39.24 -68.76 39.47
N PRO A 5 -39.08 -68.21 38.29
CA PRO A 5 -37.95 -67.30 38.01
C PRO A 5 -38.29 -65.90 38.57
N THR A 6 -37.35 -65.34 39.32
CA THR A 6 -37.36 -63.97 39.85
C THR A 6 -36.85 -63.03 38.77
N LEU A 7 -37.71 -62.11 38.36
CA LEU A 7 -37.39 -61.08 37.35
C LEU A 7 -36.68 -59.91 38.05
N PHE A 8 -35.39 -59.74 37.73
CA PHE A 8 -34.62 -58.55 38.18
C PHE A 8 -34.87 -57.40 37.18
N ILE A 9 -35.53 -56.35 37.65
CA ILE A 9 -35.70 -55.10 36.92
C ILE A 9 -34.48 -54.23 37.29
N ALA A 10 -33.59 -53.99 36.32
CA ALA A 10 -32.51 -53.02 36.48
C ALA A 10 -33.03 -51.61 36.25
N PRO A 11 -32.62 -50.61 37.07
CA PRO A 11 -33.00 -49.24 36.88
C PRO A 11 -32.28 -48.62 35.69
N LEU A 12 -33.06 -48.05 34.75
CA LEU A 12 -32.58 -47.29 33.63
C LEU A 12 -32.17 -45.90 34.13
N PHE A 13 -30.85 -45.63 34.20
CA PHE A 13 -30.32 -44.29 34.46
C PHE A 13 -30.39 -43.47 33.17
N PRO A 14 -31.00 -42.28 33.14
CA PRO A 14 -30.93 -41.39 32.01
C PRO A 14 -29.53 -40.75 31.98
N LEU A 15 -28.78 -41.01 30.93
CA LEU A 15 -27.51 -40.34 30.61
C LEU A 15 -27.83 -38.88 30.18
N LEU A 16 -27.59 -37.94 31.08
CA LEU A 16 -27.71 -36.50 30.81
C LEU A 16 -26.47 -36.09 29.96
N ILE A 17 -26.65 -35.94 28.63
CA ILE A 17 -25.62 -35.39 27.75
C ILE A 17 -25.63 -33.87 27.92
N VAL A 18 -24.74 -33.35 28.75
CA VAL A 18 -24.47 -31.92 28.84
C VAL A 18 -23.67 -31.56 27.57
N GLY A 19 -24.38 -31.00 26.60
CA GLY A 19 -23.74 -30.43 25.40
C GLY A 19 -22.98 -29.17 25.77
N THR A 20 -21.68 -29.23 25.92
CA THR A 20 -20.84 -28.05 26.00
C THR A 20 -20.73 -27.44 24.61
N SER A 21 -21.47 -26.35 24.37
CA SER A 21 -21.29 -25.50 23.18
C SER A 21 -19.90 -24.86 23.29
N VAL A 22 -18.94 -25.37 22.54
CA VAL A 22 -17.66 -24.69 22.37
C VAL A 22 -17.90 -23.50 21.46
N ASP A 23 -18.07 -22.34 22.07
CA ASP A 23 -18.11 -21.07 21.37
C ASP A 23 -16.70 -20.81 20.80
N ARG A 24 -16.48 -21.21 19.54
CA ARG A 24 -15.23 -20.92 18.82
C ARG A 24 -15.30 -19.46 18.40
N PRO A 25 -14.35 -18.61 18.84
CA PRO A 25 -14.29 -17.25 18.33
C PRO A 25 -14.13 -17.33 16.81
N VAL A 26 -15.06 -16.76 16.09
CA VAL A 26 -14.94 -16.55 14.63
C VAL A 26 -13.77 -15.59 14.45
N GLN A 27 -12.61 -16.13 14.13
CA GLN A 27 -11.48 -15.33 13.68
C GLN A 27 -11.90 -14.73 12.34
N THR A 28 -12.26 -13.47 12.36
CA THR A 28 -12.43 -12.66 11.16
C THR A 28 -11.05 -12.54 10.54
N VAL A 29 -10.72 -13.44 9.63
CA VAL A 29 -9.54 -13.31 8.75
C VAL A 29 -9.83 -12.07 7.92
N SER A 30 -9.25 -10.93 8.33
CA SER A 30 -9.19 -9.75 7.47
C SER A 30 -8.44 -10.18 6.22
N GLN A 31 -9.17 -10.40 5.12
CA GLN A 31 -8.57 -10.54 3.81
C GLN A 31 -7.74 -9.28 3.58
N PRO A 32 -6.44 -9.39 3.26
CA PRO A 32 -5.71 -8.23 2.84
C PRO A 32 -6.45 -7.66 1.64
N SER A 33 -7.02 -6.47 1.81
CA SER A 33 -7.66 -5.76 0.71
C SER A 33 -6.54 -5.44 -0.26
N ASP A 34 -6.50 -6.15 -1.38
CA ASP A 34 -5.49 -5.99 -2.43
C ASP A 34 -5.79 -4.71 -3.22
N VAL A 35 -5.68 -3.58 -2.54
CA VAL A 35 -5.89 -2.28 -3.15
C VAL A 35 -4.66 -1.93 -3.97
N THR A 36 -4.92 -1.40 -5.16
CA THR A 36 -3.89 -1.04 -6.12
C THR A 36 -3.91 0.47 -6.38
N LEU A 37 -2.75 1.11 -6.31
CA LEU A 37 -2.57 2.50 -6.76
C LEU A 37 -1.80 2.51 -8.09
N THR A 38 -2.44 2.99 -9.15
CA THR A 38 -1.80 3.23 -10.45
C THR A 38 -1.41 4.69 -10.57
N VAL A 39 -0.12 4.95 -10.70
CA VAL A 39 0.45 6.29 -10.89
C VAL A 39 0.81 6.46 -12.37
N VAL A 40 0.22 7.45 -13.01
CA VAL A 40 0.55 7.84 -14.40
C VAL A 40 1.43 9.06 -14.36
N VAL A 41 2.57 8.98 -15.00
CA VAL A 41 3.57 10.06 -15.03
C VAL A 41 3.53 10.76 -16.38
N THR A 42 3.34 12.07 -16.34
CA THR A 42 3.34 12.94 -17.54
C THR A 42 4.36 14.06 -17.39
N GLY A 43 4.67 14.74 -18.48
CA GLY A 43 5.59 15.89 -18.51
C GLY A 43 7.07 15.53 -18.43
N ALA A 44 7.43 14.26 -18.35
CA ALA A 44 8.83 13.85 -18.40
C ALA A 44 9.43 14.19 -19.79
N SER A 45 10.71 14.57 -19.79
CA SER A 45 11.47 14.83 -21.01
C SER A 45 11.41 13.63 -21.97
N THR A 46 11.54 13.87 -23.28
CA THR A 46 11.72 12.81 -24.27
C THR A 46 13.16 12.27 -24.31
N GLU A 47 14.08 12.91 -23.62
CA GLU A 47 15.45 12.43 -23.41
C GLU A 47 15.41 11.16 -22.56
N GLY A 48 16.31 10.21 -22.79
CA GLY A 48 16.39 8.94 -22.08
C GLY A 48 16.36 9.05 -20.54
N GLY A 49 17.17 8.30 -19.84
CA GLY A 49 17.22 8.29 -18.38
C GLY A 49 16.25 7.29 -17.76
N THR A 50 16.00 7.47 -16.47
CA THR A 50 15.17 6.58 -15.65
C THR A 50 14.05 7.36 -14.99
N ILE A 51 12.84 6.84 -15.04
CA ILE A 51 11.72 7.36 -14.23
C ILE A 51 11.64 6.52 -12.95
N GLY A 52 11.67 7.18 -11.80
CA GLY A 52 11.45 6.57 -10.49
C GLY A 52 10.17 7.07 -9.84
N ALA A 53 9.47 6.17 -9.17
CA ALA A 53 8.30 6.47 -8.36
C ALA A 53 8.42 5.84 -6.98
N SER A 54 8.10 6.59 -5.94
CA SER A 54 8.15 6.16 -4.55
C SER A 54 6.83 6.43 -3.85
N LEU A 55 6.29 5.41 -3.19
CA LEU A 55 5.05 5.45 -2.42
C LEU A 55 5.38 5.52 -0.94
N TYR A 56 4.83 6.50 -0.24
CA TYR A 56 5.00 6.70 1.20
C TYR A 56 3.68 6.49 1.91
N SER A 57 3.71 5.80 3.03
CA SER A 57 2.57 5.60 3.95
C SER A 57 2.63 6.51 5.17
N THR A 58 3.72 7.24 5.36
CA THR A 58 3.95 8.18 6.46
C THR A 58 4.68 9.42 5.97
N ALA A 59 4.71 10.47 6.77
CA ALA A 59 5.46 11.69 6.48
C ALA A 59 6.99 11.51 6.53
N ASP A 60 7.46 10.44 7.19
CA ASP A 60 8.89 10.22 7.34
C ASP A 60 9.57 9.93 5.99
N GLY A 61 10.48 10.80 5.63
CA GLY A 61 11.24 10.73 4.38
C GLY A 61 10.56 11.28 3.13
N PHE A 62 9.26 11.58 3.16
CA PHE A 62 8.57 12.18 2.01
C PHE A 62 9.06 13.63 1.77
N PRO A 63 9.26 14.04 0.52
CA PRO A 63 9.18 13.26 -0.73
C PRO A 63 10.53 12.70 -1.20
N GLY A 64 11.64 12.92 -0.50
CA GLY A 64 12.99 12.77 -1.05
C GLY A 64 13.79 11.56 -0.57
N GLN A 65 13.44 10.94 0.56
CA GLN A 65 14.19 9.81 1.11
C GLN A 65 13.61 8.48 0.65
N VAL A 66 14.04 8.02 -0.53
CA VAL A 66 13.54 6.79 -1.16
C VAL A 66 13.67 5.56 -0.26
N ALA A 67 14.71 5.49 0.58
CA ALA A 67 14.92 4.39 1.53
C ALA A 67 13.81 4.26 2.60
N LYS A 68 13.01 5.32 2.80
CA LYS A 68 11.88 5.34 3.75
C LYS A 68 10.52 5.15 3.08
N ALA A 69 10.50 4.99 1.76
CA ALA A 69 9.28 4.70 1.04
C ALA A 69 8.76 3.29 1.36
N ALA A 70 7.44 3.13 1.44
CA ALA A 70 6.80 1.84 1.63
C ALA A 70 7.00 0.92 0.41
N GLN A 71 6.96 1.50 -0.79
CA GLN A 71 7.28 0.82 -2.05
C GLN A 71 7.98 1.78 -3.00
N THR A 72 8.89 1.24 -3.84
CA THR A 72 9.57 1.98 -4.89
C THR A 72 9.57 1.20 -6.19
N SER A 73 9.59 1.91 -7.30
CA SER A 73 9.77 1.33 -8.63
C SER A 73 10.50 2.31 -9.51
N ALA A 74 11.44 1.82 -10.30
CA ALA A 74 12.16 2.63 -11.28
C ALA A 74 12.39 1.81 -12.55
N ARG A 75 12.39 2.48 -13.70
CA ARG A 75 12.62 1.84 -15.00
C ARG A 75 13.13 2.84 -16.02
N PRO A 76 13.86 2.37 -17.04
CA PRO A 76 14.25 3.21 -18.16
C PRO A 76 13.03 3.87 -18.80
N ARG A 77 13.19 5.13 -19.19
CA ARG A 77 12.17 5.85 -19.91
C ARG A 77 12.12 5.39 -21.39
N THR A 78 11.02 4.81 -21.77
CA THR A 78 10.83 4.24 -23.13
C THR A 78 9.57 4.76 -23.83
N ALA A 79 8.73 5.54 -23.15
CA ALA A 79 7.46 6.00 -23.67
C ALA A 79 7.15 7.45 -23.23
N PRO A 80 6.30 8.18 -23.96
CA PRO A 80 5.87 9.53 -23.59
C PRO A 80 5.13 9.60 -22.25
N VAL A 81 4.46 8.50 -21.88
CA VAL A 81 3.72 8.35 -20.62
C VAL A 81 4.19 7.09 -19.93
N ASP A 82 4.63 7.21 -18.70
CA ASP A 82 4.99 6.09 -17.84
C ASP A 82 3.88 5.82 -16.83
N SER A 83 3.70 4.55 -16.43
CA SER A 83 2.78 4.23 -15.35
C SER A 83 3.37 3.21 -14.40
N PHE A 84 3.24 3.44 -13.10
CA PHE A 84 3.68 2.55 -12.03
C PHE A 84 2.47 2.00 -11.31
N VAL A 85 2.55 0.73 -10.90
CA VAL A 85 1.45 0.06 -10.20
C VAL A 85 1.96 -0.45 -8.87
N PHE A 86 1.50 0.17 -7.78
CA PHE A 86 1.74 -0.27 -6.42
C PHE A 86 0.60 -1.18 -5.98
N ARG A 87 0.91 -2.40 -5.52
CA ARG A 87 -0.05 -3.46 -5.22
C ARG A 87 0.01 -3.86 -3.75
N GLY A 88 -1.01 -4.59 -3.29
CA GLY A 88 -1.04 -5.12 -1.93
C GLY A 88 -1.14 -4.03 -0.86
N LEU A 89 -1.78 -2.91 -1.19
CA LEU A 89 -1.90 -1.80 -0.27
C LEU A 89 -3.04 -2.04 0.72
N ALA A 90 -2.80 -1.76 1.99
CA ALA A 90 -3.89 -1.59 2.94
C ALA A 90 -4.66 -0.30 2.63
N PRO A 91 -5.98 -0.23 2.84
CA PRO A 91 -6.70 1.03 2.77
C PRO A 91 -6.11 2.06 3.73
N GLY A 92 -5.84 3.28 3.22
CA GLY A 92 -5.23 4.30 4.07
C GLY A 92 -4.67 5.50 3.30
N PRO A 93 -4.00 6.41 4.02
CA PRO A 93 -3.34 7.58 3.45
C PRO A 93 -2.00 7.20 2.83
N TYR A 94 -1.76 7.66 1.61
CA TYR A 94 -0.50 7.51 0.90
C TYR A 94 -0.12 8.80 0.20
N ALA A 95 1.17 9.03 0.00
CA ALA A 95 1.66 10.07 -0.88
C ALA A 95 2.69 9.50 -1.84
N VAL A 96 2.80 10.09 -3.02
CA VAL A 96 3.71 9.63 -4.08
C VAL A 96 4.67 10.73 -4.44
N SER A 97 5.94 10.38 -4.65
CA SER A 97 6.91 11.20 -5.37
C SER A 97 7.40 10.50 -6.61
N VAL A 98 7.65 11.28 -7.65
CA VAL A 98 8.16 10.82 -8.94
C VAL A 98 9.32 11.72 -9.35
N TYR A 99 10.35 11.15 -9.95
CA TYR A 99 11.48 11.89 -10.50
C TYR A 99 11.92 11.30 -11.83
N HIS A 100 12.51 12.15 -12.67
CA HIS A 100 13.14 11.73 -13.91
C HIS A 100 14.65 11.93 -13.80
N ASP A 101 15.34 10.85 -13.49
CA ASP A 101 16.80 10.76 -13.40
C ASP A 101 17.38 10.77 -14.81
N LEU A 102 17.87 11.91 -15.23
CA LEU A 102 18.35 12.14 -16.60
C LEU A 102 19.75 11.56 -16.82
N ASN A 103 20.57 11.50 -15.79
CA ASN A 103 21.96 11.03 -15.87
C ASN A 103 22.14 9.57 -15.42
N GLY A 104 21.08 8.90 -14.93
CA GLY A 104 21.08 7.48 -14.56
C GLY A 104 21.84 7.18 -13.27
N ASN A 105 21.99 8.15 -12.36
CA ASN A 105 22.72 7.96 -11.09
C ASN A 105 21.86 7.37 -9.96
N GLY A 106 20.57 7.10 -10.20
CA GLY A 106 19.64 6.46 -9.28
C GLY A 106 19.03 7.39 -8.23
N LYS A 107 19.17 8.69 -8.33
CA LYS A 107 18.66 9.67 -7.38
C LYS A 107 18.24 10.96 -8.06
N LEU A 108 17.43 11.77 -7.37
CA LEU A 108 17.09 13.12 -7.81
C LEU A 108 18.24 14.09 -7.48
N ASP A 109 18.90 14.62 -8.49
CA ASP A 109 19.97 15.59 -8.32
C ASP A 109 19.43 16.95 -7.89
N THR A 110 20.16 17.59 -6.96
CA THR A 110 19.86 18.93 -6.45
C THR A 110 21.04 19.87 -6.61
N ASN A 111 20.78 21.19 -6.56
CA ASN A 111 21.82 22.18 -6.45
C ASN A 111 22.29 22.34 -4.98
N LEU A 112 23.21 23.25 -4.72
CA LEU A 112 23.76 23.54 -3.38
C LEU A 112 22.71 24.01 -2.36
N PHE A 113 21.56 24.48 -2.83
CA PHE A 113 20.44 24.94 -2.01
C PHE A 113 19.35 23.88 -1.84
N GLY A 114 19.58 22.62 -2.31
CA GLY A 114 18.63 21.54 -2.24
C GLY A 114 17.48 21.61 -3.27
N VAL A 115 17.58 22.53 -4.24
CA VAL A 115 16.57 22.64 -5.31
C VAL A 115 16.85 21.57 -6.38
N PRO A 116 15.85 20.77 -6.77
CA PRO A 116 16.01 19.76 -7.81
C PRO A 116 16.47 20.35 -9.15
N LYS A 117 17.45 19.71 -9.76
CA LYS A 117 17.94 20.01 -11.11
C LYS A 117 17.24 19.19 -12.17
N GLU A 118 16.64 18.09 -11.78
CA GLU A 118 15.95 17.15 -12.63
C GLU A 118 14.42 17.29 -12.49
N PRO A 119 13.63 16.88 -13.51
CA PRO A 119 12.19 16.95 -13.42
C PRO A 119 11.67 16.04 -12.31
N TRP A 120 10.74 16.56 -11.50
CA TRP A 120 10.13 15.83 -10.40
C TRP A 120 8.68 16.29 -10.18
N GLY A 121 7.93 15.45 -9.49
CA GLY A 121 6.55 15.73 -9.11
C GLY A 121 6.12 14.91 -7.91
N THR A 122 5.01 15.30 -7.30
CA THR A 122 4.39 14.56 -6.20
C THR A 122 2.88 14.51 -6.38
N SER A 123 2.21 13.71 -5.56
CA SER A 123 0.75 13.71 -5.48
C SER A 123 0.16 14.98 -4.84
N ALA A 124 1.00 15.91 -4.36
CA ALA A 124 0.53 17.20 -3.85
C ALA A 124 -0.08 18.06 -4.97
N LYS A 125 -1.25 18.62 -4.71
CA LYS A 125 -1.96 19.51 -5.65
C LYS A 125 -1.27 20.85 -5.86
N VAL A 126 -0.48 21.27 -4.88
CA VAL A 126 0.26 22.53 -4.91
C VAL A 126 1.73 22.25 -4.74
N ARG A 127 2.56 22.87 -5.57
CA ARG A 127 4.02 22.80 -5.50
C ARG A 127 4.55 24.06 -4.81
N PRO A 128 4.95 23.98 -3.53
CA PRO A 128 5.54 25.13 -2.84
C PRO A 128 6.87 25.54 -3.50
N ARG A 129 7.10 26.86 -3.66
CA ARG A 129 8.31 27.35 -4.34
C ARG A 129 9.58 27.29 -3.47
N LEU A 130 9.43 27.41 -2.15
CA LEU A 130 10.55 27.61 -1.22
C LEU A 130 10.82 26.39 -0.31
N ARG A 131 10.08 25.32 -0.48
CA ARG A 131 10.25 24.08 0.28
C ARG A 131 9.69 22.88 -0.50
N ALA A 132 10.06 21.68 -0.09
CA ALA A 132 9.39 20.48 -0.57
C ALA A 132 7.92 20.42 -0.08
N PRO A 133 7.00 19.80 -0.83
CA PRO A 133 5.66 19.49 -0.34
C PRO A 133 5.71 18.63 0.92
N ARG A 134 4.76 18.82 1.83
CA ARG A 134 4.55 17.95 2.99
C ARG A 134 3.70 16.75 2.61
N PHE A 135 3.78 15.70 3.40
CA PHE A 135 3.00 14.48 3.20
C PHE A 135 1.50 14.75 3.13
N GLU A 136 0.99 15.56 4.07
CA GLU A 136 -0.44 15.93 4.17
C GLU A 136 -0.94 16.67 2.93
N GLU A 137 -0.06 17.44 2.26
CA GLU A 137 -0.39 18.17 1.04
C GLU A 137 -0.53 17.25 -0.17
N GLY A 138 0.14 16.09 -0.13
CA GLY A 138 0.13 15.06 -1.18
C GLY A 138 -0.68 13.82 -0.84
N THR A 139 -1.37 13.80 0.29
CA THR A 139 -2.08 12.61 0.74
C THR A 139 -3.25 12.24 -0.17
N LEU A 140 -3.22 10.99 -0.60
CA LEU A 140 -4.27 10.28 -1.33
C LEU A 140 -4.90 9.26 -0.37
N ASN A 141 -6.18 9.37 -0.08
CA ASN A 141 -6.90 8.36 0.69
C ASN A 141 -7.28 7.18 -0.23
N VAL A 142 -6.45 6.16 -0.22
CA VAL A 142 -6.58 4.98 -1.09
C VAL A 142 -7.42 3.93 -0.35
N THR A 143 -8.73 3.93 -0.56
CA THR A 143 -9.68 2.98 0.04
C THR A 143 -10.13 1.90 -0.94
N ALA A 144 -9.90 2.11 -2.23
CA ALA A 144 -10.17 1.19 -3.33
C ALA A 144 -9.09 1.40 -4.41
N SER A 145 -9.01 0.49 -5.37
CA SER A 145 -8.07 0.61 -6.48
C SER A 145 -8.27 1.94 -7.21
N THR A 146 -7.23 2.75 -7.25
CA THR A 146 -7.26 4.16 -7.65
C THR A 146 -6.19 4.45 -8.70
N ARG A 147 -6.47 5.42 -9.57
CA ARG A 147 -5.52 5.95 -10.55
C ARG A 147 -5.29 7.43 -10.26
N VAL A 148 -4.03 7.85 -10.27
CA VAL A 148 -3.61 9.25 -10.12
C VAL A 148 -2.63 9.61 -11.24
N GLU A 149 -2.74 10.86 -11.73
CA GLU A 149 -1.75 11.42 -12.65
C GLU A 149 -0.83 12.37 -11.90
N ILE A 150 0.46 12.24 -12.13
CA ILE A 150 1.50 13.10 -11.57
C ILE A 150 2.33 13.67 -12.74
N ARG A 151 2.32 14.99 -12.84
CA ARG A 151 3.16 15.71 -13.79
C ARG A 151 4.53 15.97 -13.17
N VAL A 152 5.59 15.59 -13.87
CA VAL A 152 6.96 15.96 -13.53
C VAL A 152 7.37 17.20 -14.32
N GLU A 153 8.04 18.13 -13.65
CA GLU A 153 8.54 19.38 -14.20
C GLU A 153 9.75 19.88 -13.41
N ARG A 154 10.57 20.74 -14.02
CA ARG A 154 11.73 21.40 -13.35
C ARG A 154 11.29 22.57 -12.50
#